data_715d3168ae9f08e9b56e255529e658a0
#
_entry.id   715d3168ae9f08e9b56e255529e658a0
#
_cell.length_a   1.000
_cell.length_b   1.000
_cell.length_c   1.000
_cell.angle_alpha   90.00
_cell.angle_beta   90.00
_cell.angle_gamma   90.00
#
_symmetry.space_group_name_H-M   'P 1'
#
loop_
_entity.id
_entity.type
_entity.pdbx_description
1 polymer ?
#
loop_
_entity_poly.entity_id
_entity_poly.type
_entity_poly.pdbx_seq_one_letter_code
_entity_poly.pdbx_strand_id
1 'polypeptide(L)'
;MKNIILLILCLVSLNLNAQDLIKTNDGDIKIHPILHGTLAIEYQNLTIYVDPYGGAKGFKGLNDADLILITDIHGDHLNKNTLNELNTKNSYFIVPEAVAQQMNGIDNAEIEILNNDKSTSFQGIDITAVPMYNLPVDEESRHPKGRGNGYLLNIADKVIYISGDTEDIPEMRALKNIDIAFVCMNLPYTMSIDQASDAILEFKPAIVYPFHFRGQGGLADVEEFKSIVNSENKDIEVRLRNWYPSN
;
A
#
# COMPACT_ATOMS: atom_id res chain seq x y z
N MET A 1 43.01 45.62 -10.03
CA MET A 1 42.75 44.22 -10.33
C MET A 1 41.74 43.72 -9.32
N LYS A 2 40.47 43.53 -9.71
CA LYS A 2 39.38 43.07 -8.82
C LYS A 2 39.27 41.54 -8.93
N ASN A 3 39.57 40.81 -7.88
CA ASN A 3 39.40 39.40 -7.79
C ASN A 3 37.90 39.09 -7.59
N ILE A 4 37.25 38.48 -8.57
CA ILE A 4 35.89 37.96 -8.46
C ILE A 4 36.04 36.53 -7.91
N ILE A 5 35.62 36.32 -6.66
CA ILE A 5 35.50 35.00 -6.07
C ILE A 5 34.16 34.41 -6.54
N LEU A 6 34.22 33.42 -7.42
CA LEU A 6 33.07 32.69 -7.91
C LEU A 6 32.69 31.65 -6.84
N LEU A 7 31.62 31.90 -6.08
CA LEU A 7 31.09 30.96 -5.11
C LEU A 7 30.27 29.91 -5.87
N ILE A 8 30.86 28.73 -6.09
CA ILE A 8 30.13 27.58 -6.65
C ILE A 8 29.26 26.98 -5.54
N LEU A 9 27.96 27.26 -5.60
CA LEU A 9 26.96 26.63 -4.75
C LEU A 9 26.72 25.20 -5.27
N CYS A 10 27.38 24.20 -4.68
CA CYS A 10 27.05 22.81 -4.91
C CYS A 10 25.64 22.54 -4.35
N LEU A 11 24.63 22.52 -5.21
CA LEU A 11 23.32 21.95 -4.91
C LEU A 11 23.50 20.42 -4.76
N VAL A 12 23.68 19.97 -3.52
CA VAL A 12 23.52 18.57 -3.17
C VAL A 12 22.02 18.28 -3.27
N SER A 13 21.59 17.71 -4.37
CA SER A 13 20.26 17.13 -4.48
C SER A 13 20.20 15.91 -3.54
N LEU A 14 19.74 16.15 -2.32
CA LEU A 14 19.29 15.08 -1.45
C LEU A 14 18.11 14.41 -2.15
N ASN A 15 18.33 13.22 -2.71
CA ASN A 15 17.23 12.32 -3.04
C ASN A 15 16.61 11.89 -1.70
N LEU A 16 15.76 12.75 -1.13
CA LEU A 16 14.82 12.37 -0.10
C LEU A 16 13.86 11.41 -0.78
N ASN A 17 13.95 10.14 -0.45
CA ASN A 17 12.82 9.24 -0.65
C ASN A 17 11.63 9.97 -0.03
N ALA A 18 10.66 10.31 -0.86
CA ALA A 18 9.59 11.21 -0.45
C ALA A 18 8.65 10.49 0.50
N GLN A 19 9.04 10.44 1.79
CA GLN A 19 8.12 10.00 2.85
C GLN A 19 7.03 11.06 2.97
N ASP A 20 5.78 10.61 3.10
CA ASP A 20 4.68 11.47 3.47
C ASP A 20 4.45 11.44 4.96
N LEU A 21 4.19 12.62 5.51
CA LEU A 21 3.88 12.80 6.91
C LEU A 21 2.40 13.11 7.08
N ILE A 22 1.71 12.27 7.83
CA ILE A 22 0.29 12.44 8.18
C ILE A 22 0.22 12.78 9.68
N LYS A 23 -0.34 13.93 9.98
CA LYS A 23 -0.57 14.35 11.35
C LYS A 23 -1.71 13.57 11.99
N THR A 24 -1.49 13.10 13.23
CA THR A 24 -2.52 12.49 14.07
C THR A 24 -2.56 13.18 15.43
N ASN A 25 -3.51 12.82 16.25
CA ASN A 25 -3.63 13.33 17.63
C ASN A 25 -2.58 12.72 18.58
N ASP A 26 -1.87 11.66 18.17
CA ASP A 26 -0.90 10.94 19.01
C ASP A 26 0.40 10.60 18.22
N GLY A 27 0.99 11.62 17.62
CA GLY A 27 2.21 11.49 16.81
C GLY A 27 1.92 11.47 15.30
N ASP A 28 2.97 11.33 14.52
CA ASP A 28 2.89 11.39 13.06
C ASP A 28 2.97 9.98 12.46
N ILE A 29 2.13 9.70 11.47
CA ILE A 29 2.28 8.53 10.60
C ILE A 29 3.18 8.92 9.44
N LYS A 30 4.22 8.12 9.17
CA LYS A 30 5.07 8.27 8.00
C LYS A 30 4.74 7.17 7.00
N ILE A 31 4.52 7.55 5.76
CA ILE A 31 4.22 6.65 4.65
C ILE A 31 5.40 6.65 3.69
N HIS A 32 5.92 5.47 3.38
CA HIS A 32 7.03 5.26 2.47
C HIS A 32 6.57 4.42 1.28
N PRO A 33 6.29 5.03 0.12
CA PRO A 33 6.14 4.31 -1.13
C PRO A 33 7.45 3.58 -1.48
N ILE A 34 7.39 2.28 -1.76
CA ILE A 34 8.60 1.51 -2.05
C ILE A 34 8.62 1.06 -3.51
N LEU A 35 7.77 0.12 -3.86
CA LEU A 35 7.70 -0.39 -5.22
C LEU A 35 6.35 -1.06 -5.47
N HIS A 36 5.67 -0.71 -6.57
CA HIS A 36 4.48 -1.39 -7.05
C HIS A 36 3.33 -1.35 -6.01
N GLY A 37 2.96 -2.50 -5.41
CA GLY A 37 2.00 -2.60 -4.30
C GLY A 37 2.63 -2.48 -2.90
N THR A 38 3.97 -2.30 -2.84
CA THR A 38 4.73 -2.33 -1.59
C THR A 38 4.83 -0.97 -0.94
N LEU A 39 4.47 -0.86 0.32
CA LEU A 39 4.70 0.33 1.14
C LEU A 39 5.17 -0.02 2.55
N ALA A 40 5.78 0.95 3.22
CA ALA A 40 6.00 0.89 4.65
C ALA A 40 5.29 2.05 5.35
N ILE A 41 4.80 1.76 6.56
CA ILE A 41 4.17 2.72 7.46
C ILE A 41 4.96 2.71 8.76
N GLU A 42 5.46 3.88 9.19
CA GLU A 42 6.03 4.04 10.52
C GLU A 42 5.07 4.88 11.38
N TYR A 43 4.80 4.41 12.59
CA TYR A 43 4.04 5.14 13.59
C TYR A 43 4.62 4.90 14.97
N GLN A 44 5.02 5.97 15.65
CA GLN A 44 5.78 5.89 16.92
C GLN A 44 7.01 4.99 16.78
N ASN A 45 7.05 3.86 17.46
CA ASN A 45 8.14 2.88 17.40
C ASN A 45 7.79 1.65 16.54
N LEU A 46 6.65 1.66 15.86
CA LEU A 46 6.19 0.54 15.03
C LEU A 46 6.52 0.78 13.56
N THR A 47 6.99 -0.27 12.91
CA THR A 47 7.21 -0.33 11.47
C THR A 47 6.35 -1.43 10.87
N ILE A 48 5.48 -1.07 9.93
CA ILE A 48 4.57 -1.97 9.25
C ILE A 48 4.99 -2.04 7.79
N TYR A 49 5.19 -3.25 7.27
CA TYR A 49 5.39 -3.47 5.83
C TYR A 49 4.14 -4.10 5.22
N VAL A 50 3.80 -3.66 4.02
CA VAL A 50 2.72 -4.22 3.22
C VAL A 50 3.32 -4.77 1.94
N ASP A 51 3.03 -6.04 1.65
CA ASP A 51 3.45 -6.76 0.44
C ASP A 51 4.94 -6.53 0.08
N PRO A 52 5.91 -6.90 0.94
CA PRO A 52 7.32 -6.67 0.67
C PRO A 52 7.79 -7.34 -0.63
N TYR A 53 8.14 -6.50 -1.62
CA TYR A 53 8.54 -6.93 -2.96
C TYR A 53 9.71 -6.09 -3.49
N GLY A 54 10.51 -6.64 -4.40
CA GLY A 54 11.60 -5.95 -5.09
C GLY A 54 12.96 -6.00 -4.39
N GLY A 55 13.10 -6.85 -3.35
CA GLY A 55 14.35 -7.06 -2.61
C GLY A 55 14.57 -6.08 -1.46
N ALA A 56 15.45 -6.44 -0.53
CA ALA A 56 15.73 -5.65 0.68
C ALA A 56 16.27 -4.23 0.40
N LYS A 57 16.82 -3.98 -0.79
CA LYS A 57 17.35 -2.66 -1.18
C LYS A 57 16.29 -1.55 -1.07
N GLY A 58 15.01 -1.85 -1.36
CA GLY A 58 13.90 -0.90 -1.29
C GLY A 58 13.61 -0.41 0.13
N PHE A 59 14.00 -1.18 1.14
CA PHE A 59 13.73 -0.92 2.56
C PHE A 59 14.92 -0.30 3.29
N LYS A 60 15.98 0.07 2.55
CA LYS A 60 17.18 0.65 3.15
C LYS A 60 16.89 1.95 3.88
N GLY A 61 17.24 1.99 5.17
CA GLY A 61 17.01 3.15 6.05
C GLY A 61 15.72 3.09 6.85
N LEU A 62 14.88 2.07 6.61
CA LEU A 62 13.76 1.72 7.48
C LEU A 62 14.22 0.75 8.57
N ASN A 63 13.52 0.71 9.70
CA ASN A 63 13.69 -0.32 10.70
C ASN A 63 13.16 -1.66 10.18
N ASP A 64 13.58 -2.78 10.81
CA ASP A 64 12.93 -4.07 10.58
C ASP A 64 11.44 -3.97 10.92
N ALA A 65 10.60 -4.70 10.18
CA ALA A 65 9.16 -4.64 10.39
C ALA A 65 8.77 -5.34 11.70
N ASP A 66 7.95 -4.67 12.49
CA ASP A 66 7.24 -5.29 13.62
C ASP A 66 6.03 -6.08 13.13
N LEU A 67 5.34 -5.55 12.11
CA LEU A 67 4.18 -6.15 11.48
C LEU A 67 4.37 -6.22 9.96
N ILE A 68 4.00 -7.36 9.37
CA ILE A 68 3.96 -7.56 7.91
C ILE A 68 2.56 -7.99 7.52
N LEU A 69 1.94 -7.23 6.63
CA LEU A 69 0.66 -7.55 6.01
C LEU A 69 0.91 -8.06 4.60
N ILE A 70 0.32 -9.20 4.25
CA ILE A 70 0.33 -9.71 2.87
C ILE A 70 -1.11 -9.77 2.38
N THR A 71 -1.36 -9.22 1.19
CA THR A 71 -2.71 -9.10 0.64
C THR A 71 -3.11 -10.30 -0.21
N ASP A 72 -2.20 -10.86 -1.01
CA ASP A 72 -2.47 -11.94 -1.96
C ASP A 72 -1.30 -12.91 -2.13
N ILE A 73 -1.57 -14.05 -2.80
CA ILE A 73 -0.60 -15.12 -3.06
C ILE A 73 0.36 -14.84 -4.22
N HIS A 74 0.06 -13.85 -5.08
CA HIS A 74 0.91 -13.56 -6.25
C HIS A 74 2.30 -13.06 -5.84
N GLY A 75 3.29 -13.29 -6.69
CA GLY A 75 4.70 -13.07 -6.35
C GLY A 75 5.13 -11.63 -6.18
N ASP A 76 4.31 -10.66 -6.54
CA ASP A 76 4.46 -9.23 -6.29
C ASP A 76 3.81 -8.76 -4.97
N HIS A 77 3.13 -9.68 -4.26
CA HIS A 77 2.60 -9.52 -2.91
C HIS A 77 3.31 -10.46 -1.93
N LEU A 78 3.20 -11.79 -2.14
CA LEU A 78 3.94 -12.80 -1.38
C LEU A 78 5.30 -13.08 -2.04
N ASN A 79 6.29 -12.26 -1.79
CA ASN A 79 7.63 -12.43 -2.35
C ASN A 79 8.60 -13.04 -1.34
N LYS A 80 8.73 -14.36 -1.36
CA LYS A 80 9.61 -15.09 -0.42
C LYS A 80 11.06 -14.67 -0.50
N ASN A 81 11.56 -14.31 -1.69
CA ASN A 81 12.96 -13.86 -1.83
C ASN A 81 13.18 -12.56 -1.06
N THR A 82 12.30 -11.57 -1.24
CA THR A 82 12.37 -10.30 -0.49
C THR A 82 12.22 -10.55 1.01
N LEU A 83 11.25 -11.37 1.43
CA LEU A 83 11.05 -11.70 2.85
C LEU A 83 12.25 -12.38 3.47
N ASN A 84 12.96 -13.26 2.74
CA ASN A 84 14.19 -13.91 3.21
C ASN A 84 15.41 -12.99 3.19
N GLU A 85 15.43 -11.95 2.36
CA GLU A 85 16.47 -10.92 2.37
C GLU A 85 16.28 -9.91 3.51
N LEU A 86 15.05 -9.73 3.98
CA LEU A 86 14.70 -8.88 5.13
C LEU A 86 14.90 -9.65 6.44
N ASN A 87 15.17 -8.93 7.53
CA ASN A 87 15.19 -9.52 8.85
C ASN A 87 13.75 -9.59 9.40
N THR A 88 13.08 -10.73 9.19
CA THR A 88 11.68 -10.96 9.59
C THR A 88 11.54 -11.82 10.86
N LYS A 89 12.65 -12.14 11.55
CA LYS A 89 12.67 -13.06 12.70
C LYS A 89 11.76 -12.67 13.86
N ASN A 90 11.59 -11.37 14.06
CA ASN A 90 10.75 -10.81 15.12
C ASN A 90 9.46 -10.18 14.58
N SER A 91 9.20 -10.32 13.27
CA SER A 91 8.01 -9.76 12.66
C SER A 91 6.80 -10.63 12.92
N TYR A 92 5.66 -9.98 13.17
CA TYR A 92 4.36 -10.61 13.22
C TYR A 92 3.70 -10.51 11.84
N PHE A 93 3.15 -11.60 11.33
CA PHE A 93 2.48 -11.60 10.05
C PHE A 93 0.97 -11.72 10.23
N ILE A 94 0.21 -10.86 9.53
CA ILE A 94 -1.24 -11.01 9.41
C ILE A 94 -1.55 -11.17 7.93
N VAL A 95 -2.12 -12.33 7.58
CA VAL A 95 -2.28 -12.75 6.18
C VAL A 95 -3.58 -13.52 5.98
N PRO A 96 -4.16 -13.59 4.77
CA PRO A 96 -5.25 -14.50 4.46
C PRO A 96 -4.77 -15.97 4.48
N GLU A 97 -5.68 -16.90 4.69
CA GLU A 97 -5.38 -18.33 4.78
C GLU A 97 -4.61 -18.85 3.55
N ALA A 98 -4.98 -18.42 2.34
CA ALA A 98 -4.32 -18.84 1.11
C ALA A 98 -2.84 -18.41 1.05
N VAL A 99 -2.49 -17.28 1.64
CA VAL A 99 -1.10 -16.82 1.79
C VAL A 99 -0.38 -17.67 2.84
N ALA A 100 -0.99 -17.86 4.02
CA ALA A 100 -0.40 -18.65 5.10
C ALA A 100 -0.01 -20.07 4.64
N GLN A 101 -0.84 -20.71 3.82
CA GLN A 101 -0.56 -22.03 3.23
C GLN A 101 0.67 -22.05 2.32
N GLN A 102 1.10 -20.89 1.81
CA GLN A 102 2.26 -20.77 0.92
C GLN A 102 3.51 -20.18 1.60
N MET A 103 3.47 -19.83 2.89
CA MET A 103 4.59 -19.20 3.60
C MET A 103 5.70 -20.17 4.06
N ASN A 104 5.69 -21.41 3.58
CA ASN A 104 6.76 -22.38 3.89
C ASN A 104 8.15 -21.84 3.47
N GLY A 105 9.12 -21.91 4.39
CA GLY A 105 10.50 -21.48 4.14
C GLY A 105 10.76 -20.00 4.44
N ILE A 106 9.85 -19.32 5.11
CA ILE A 106 10.09 -18.02 5.76
C ILE A 106 10.45 -18.32 7.21
N ASP A 107 11.68 -17.94 7.62
CA ASP A 107 12.22 -18.28 8.93
C ASP A 107 11.45 -17.58 10.08
N ASN A 108 10.96 -18.41 11.04
CA ASN A 108 10.48 -18.02 12.38
C ASN A 108 9.42 -16.91 12.41
N ALA A 109 8.59 -16.82 11.38
CA ALA A 109 7.48 -15.87 11.36
C ALA A 109 6.36 -16.35 12.31
N GLU A 110 5.92 -15.47 13.19
CA GLU A 110 4.63 -15.65 13.87
C GLU A 110 3.52 -15.21 12.90
N ILE A 111 2.61 -16.13 12.57
CA ILE A 111 1.60 -15.91 11.55
C ILE A 111 0.21 -15.97 12.18
N GLU A 112 -0.56 -14.91 12.03
CA GLU A 112 -1.98 -14.88 12.29
C GLU A 112 -2.75 -14.94 10.96
N ILE A 113 -3.68 -15.88 10.85
CA ILE A 113 -4.60 -15.97 9.71
C ILE A 113 -5.79 -15.06 9.99
N LEU A 114 -5.96 -14.04 9.15
CA LEU A 114 -7.09 -13.12 9.19
C LEU A 114 -7.83 -13.19 7.86
N ASN A 115 -9.04 -13.75 7.87
CA ASN A 115 -9.87 -13.85 6.67
C ASN A 115 -10.83 -12.65 6.55
N ASN A 116 -11.40 -12.45 5.36
CA ASN A 116 -12.31 -11.35 5.07
C ASN A 116 -13.37 -11.15 6.16
N ASP A 117 -13.71 -9.90 6.46
CA ASP A 117 -14.69 -9.46 7.45
C ASP A 117 -14.33 -9.83 8.91
N LYS A 118 -13.08 -10.19 9.16
CA LYS A 118 -12.54 -10.41 10.50
C LYS A 118 -11.62 -9.26 10.89
N SER A 119 -11.53 -9.07 12.21
CA SER A 119 -10.67 -8.04 12.81
C SER A 119 -9.79 -8.64 13.88
N THR A 120 -8.62 -8.06 14.04
CA THR A 120 -7.67 -8.34 15.11
C THR A 120 -7.02 -7.03 15.54
N SER A 121 -6.09 -7.08 16.50
CA SER A 121 -5.30 -5.92 16.87
C SER A 121 -3.83 -6.29 17.09
N PHE A 122 -2.94 -5.40 16.70
CA PHE A 122 -1.50 -5.54 16.93
C PHE A 122 -0.96 -4.26 17.56
N GLN A 123 -0.43 -4.36 18.77
CA GLN A 123 0.19 -3.25 19.53
C GLN A 123 -0.63 -1.94 19.51
N GLY A 124 -1.94 -2.04 19.68
CA GLY A 124 -2.85 -0.89 19.72
C GLY A 124 -3.35 -0.41 18.35
N ILE A 125 -2.99 -1.08 17.27
CA ILE A 125 -3.54 -0.86 15.93
C ILE A 125 -4.62 -1.90 15.68
N ASP A 126 -5.85 -1.47 15.44
CA ASP A 126 -6.93 -2.37 15.02
C ASP A 126 -6.83 -2.61 13.52
N ILE A 127 -6.95 -3.88 13.13
CA ILE A 127 -6.77 -4.34 11.75
C ILE A 127 -7.99 -5.14 11.33
N THR A 128 -8.63 -4.71 10.25
CA THR A 128 -9.77 -5.45 9.67
C THR A 128 -9.43 -5.88 8.26
N ALA A 129 -9.62 -7.15 7.96
CA ALA A 129 -9.51 -7.68 6.60
C ALA A 129 -10.79 -7.35 5.81
N VAL A 130 -10.62 -6.65 4.70
CA VAL A 130 -11.68 -6.31 3.74
C VAL A 130 -11.61 -7.25 2.54
N PRO A 131 -12.74 -7.70 1.98
CA PRO A 131 -12.70 -8.47 0.73
C PRO A 131 -11.93 -7.75 -0.37
N MET A 132 -11.19 -8.52 -1.17
CA MET A 132 -10.61 -8.09 -2.43
C MET A 132 -10.83 -9.17 -3.50
N TYR A 133 -11.36 -8.80 -4.66
CA TYR A 133 -11.64 -9.76 -5.73
C TYR A 133 -11.97 -9.08 -7.06
N ASN A 134 -12.00 -9.89 -8.15
CA ASN A 134 -12.44 -9.44 -9.47
C ASN A 134 -13.96 -9.61 -9.67
N LEU A 135 -14.51 -8.80 -10.56
CA LEU A 135 -15.91 -8.85 -11.02
C LEU A 135 -16.00 -9.31 -12.48
N PRO A 136 -17.02 -10.10 -12.86
CA PRO A 136 -18.00 -10.74 -11.97
C PRO A 136 -17.36 -11.75 -11.02
N VAL A 137 -18.00 -12.07 -9.90
CA VAL A 137 -17.48 -13.08 -8.97
C VAL A 137 -17.35 -14.43 -9.68
N ASP A 138 -16.12 -14.92 -9.76
CA ASP A 138 -15.76 -16.18 -10.42
C ASP A 138 -14.58 -16.82 -9.68
N GLU A 139 -14.68 -18.12 -9.38
CA GLU A 139 -13.62 -18.88 -8.72
C GLU A 139 -12.36 -19.03 -9.59
N GLU A 140 -12.50 -18.95 -10.91
CA GLU A 140 -11.39 -19.02 -11.87
C GLU A 140 -10.79 -17.63 -12.17
N SER A 141 -11.35 -16.56 -11.62
CA SER A 141 -10.79 -15.21 -11.79
C SER A 141 -9.37 -15.12 -11.24
N ARG A 142 -8.61 -14.13 -11.69
CA ARG A 142 -7.26 -13.91 -11.19
C ARG A 142 -7.23 -13.67 -9.68
N HIS A 143 -8.24 -12.97 -9.17
CA HIS A 143 -8.42 -12.71 -7.74
C HIS A 143 -9.82 -13.15 -7.31
N PRO A 144 -10.00 -14.46 -7.01
CA PRO A 144 -11.31 -14.98 -6.59
C PRO A 144 -11.69 -14.44 -5.21
N LYS A 145 -12.98 -14.23 -4.98
CA LYS A 145 -13.52 -13.75 -3.71
C LYS A 145 -13.13 -14.69 -2.55
N GLY A 146 -12.63 -14.12 -1.46
CA GLY A 146 -12.26 -14.84 -0.24
C GLY A 146 -10.82 -15.37 -0.22
N ARG A 147 -10.03 -15.22 -1.32
CA ARG A 147 -8.64 -15.67 -1.36
C ARG A 147 -7.67 -14.68 -0.72
N GLY A 148 -7.84 -13.40 -1.01
CA GLY A 148 -6.97 -12.33 -0.55
C GLY A 148 -7.69 -11.33 0.34
N ASN A 149 -6.93 -10.38 0.89
CA ASN A 149 -7.41 -9.30 1.74
C ASN A 149 -6.97 -7.92 1.21
N GLY A 150 -7.91 -6.96 1.18
CA GLY A 150 -7.57 -5.60 1.52
C GLY A 150 -7.49 -5.44 3.05
N TYR A 151 -6.97 -4.32 3.53
CA TYR A 151 -6.87 -4.06 4.97
C TYR A 151 -7.37 -2.66 5.33
N LEU A 152 -8.08 -2.56 6.46
CA LEU A 152 -8.30 -1.31 7.19
C LEU A 152 -7.40 -1.32 8.43
N LEU A 153 -6.61 -0.25 8.60
CA LEU A 153 -5.77 -0.03 9.78
C LEU A 153 -6.29 1.20 10.52
N ASN A 154 -6.65 1.04 11.79
CA ASN A 154 -6.95 2.18 12.66
C ASN A 154 -5.69 2.53 13.45
N ILE A 155 -5.05 3.63 13.08
CA ILE A 155 -3.83 4.14 13.70
C ILE A 155 -4.10 5.52 14.29
N ALA A 156 -4.10 5.64 15.61
CA ALA A 156 -4.54 6.85 16.32
C ALA A 156 -5.96 7.27 15.90
N ASP A 157 -6.12 8.49 15.38
CA ASP A 157 -7.40 9.01 14.87
C ASP A 157 -7.56 8.83 13.34
N LYS A 158 -6.77 7.98 12.70
CA LYS A 158 -6.78 7.77 11.24
C LYS A 158 -7.17 6.37 10.86
N VAL A 159 -8.01 6.27 9.83
CA VAL A 159 -8.39 5.02 9.18
C VAL A 159 -7.70 4.94 7.81
N ILE A 160 -6.83 3.94 7.64
CA ILE A 160 -6.07 3.70 6.42
C ILE A 160 -6.65 2.47 5.72
N TYR A 161 -7.06 2.63 4.46
CA TYR A 161 -7.48 1.54 3.59
C TYR A 161 -6.38 1.17 2.60
N ILE A 162 -6.07 -0.12 2.50
CA ILE A 162 -5.16 -0.71 1.53
C ILE A 162 -5.97 -1.70 0.71
N SER A 163 -6.13 -1.45 -0.58
CA SER A 163 -7.07 -2.22 -1.41
C SER A 163 -6.64 -3.67 -1.66
N GLY A 164 -5.33 -3.96 -1.69
CA GLY A 164 -4.84 -5.16 -2.37
C GLY A 164 -5.21 -5.14 -3.84
N ASP A 165 -5.24 -6.30 -4.49
CA ASP A 165 -5.57 -6.45 -5.91
C ASP A 165 -7.07 -6.72 -6.12
N THR A 166 -7.86 -5.66 -6.09
CA THR A 166 -9.32 -5.72 -6.21
C THR A 166 -9.84 -4.96 -7.43
N GLU A 167 -11.06 -5.26 -7.82
CA GLU A 167 -11.88 -4.32 -8.59
C GLU A 167 -12.74 -3.46 -7.66
N ASP A 168 -13.57 -2.60 -8.24
CA ASP A 168 -14.43 -1.63 -7.54
C ASP A 168 -15.66 -2.30 -6.90
N ILE A 169 -15.39 -3.33 -6.12
CA ILE A 169 -16.38 -4.20 -5.49
C ILE A 169 -17.32 -3.44 -4.54
N PRO A 170 -18.55 -3.96 -4.30
CA PRO A 170 -19.52 -3.30 -3.43
C PRO A 170 -18.99 -3.02 -2.02
N GLU A 171 -18.16 -3.90 -1.47
CA GLU A 171 -17.55 -3.75 -0.14
C GLU A 171 -16.58 -2.55 -0.10
N MET A 172 -15.77 -2.34 -1.15
CA MET A 172 -14.92 -1.16 -1.28
C MET A 172 -15.74 0.13 -1.39
N ARG A 173 -16.75 0.15 -2.25
CA ARG A 173 -17.63 1.31 -2.47
C ARG A 173 -18.44 1.68 -1.21
N ALA A 174 -18.75 0.69 -0.36
CA ALA A 174 -19.47 0.89 0.91
C ALA A 174 -18.62 1.44 2.05
N LEU A 175 -17.29 1.57 1.90
CA LEU A 175 -16.39 2.10 2.93
C LEU A 175 -16.82 3.51 3.36
N LYS A 176 -16.60 3.84 4.63
CA LYS A 176 -16.95 5.15 5.20
C LYS A 176 -15.83 5.63 6.13
N ASN A 177 -15.71 6.96 6.23
CA ASN A 177 -14.77 7.60 7.16
C ASN A 177 -13.32 7.16 6.94
N ILE A 178 -12.90 7.04 5.68
CA ILE A 178 -11.52 6.68 5.32
C ILE A 178 -10.70 7.97 5.25
N ASP A 179 -9.65 8.05 6.07
CA ASP A 179 -8.72 9.17 6.01
C ASP A 179 -7.72 9.02 4.86
N ILE A 180 -7.21 7.78 4.64
CA ILE A 180 -6.19 7.50 3.64
C ILE A 180 -6.56 6.22 2.90
N ALA A 181 -6.50 6.25 1.58
CA ALA A 181 -6.72 5.07 0.74
C ALA A 181 -5.53 4.84 -0.20
N PHE A 182 -5.05 3.60 -0.26
CA PHE A 182 -4.15 3.10 -1.30
C PHE A 182 -4.97 2.24 -2.25
N VAL A 183 -5.05 2.63 -3.53
CA VAL A 183 -5.97 2.02 -4.50
C VAL A 183 -5.21 1.60 -5.75
N CYS A 184 -5.33 0.31 -6.09
CA CYS A 184 -4.71 -0.29 -7.28
C CYS A 184 -5.46 0.08 -8.56
N MET A 185 -4.73 0.11 -9.70
CA MET A 185 -5.31 0.30 -11.04
C MET A 185 -4.39 -0.27 -12.12
N ASN A 186 -4.30 -1.60 -12.21
CA ASN A 186 -3.36 -2.30 -13.09
C ASN A 186 -4.06 -3.27 -14.05
N LEU A 187 -4.65 -2.75 -15.11
CA LEU A 187 -5.28 -3.59 -16.14
C LEU A 187 -4.30 -4.58 -16.80
N PRO A 188 -4.76 -5.81 -17.13
CA PRO A 188 -6.13 -6.30 -17.03
C PRO A 188 -6.46 -6.99 -15.70
N TYR A 189 -5.68 -6.79 -14.67
CA TYR A 189 -5.71 -7.59 -13.44
C TYR A 189 -6.67 -7.04 -12.39
N THR A 190 -6.84 -5.73 -12.35
CA THR A 190 -7.70 -5.03 -11.39
C THR A 190 -8.51 -3.93 -12.09
N MET A 191 -8.62 -2.74 -11.52
CA MET A 191 -9.43 -1.63 -12.03
C MET A 191 -8.81 -0.89 -13.20
N SER A 192 -9.64 -0.35 -14.08
CA SER A 192 -9.29 0.78 -14.92
C SER A 192 -9.23 2.08 -14.09
N ILE A 193 -8.68 3.15 -14.72
CA ILE A 193 -8.70 4.50 -14.12
C ILE A 193 -10.14 4.96 -13.85
N ASP A 194 -11.06 4.72 -14.77
CA ASP A 194 -12.47 5.10 -14.63
C ASP A 194 -13.13 4.38 -13.45
N GLN A 195 -12.95 3.06 -13.34
CA GLN A 195 -13.48 2.27 -12.21
C GLN A 195 -12.91 2.75 -10.88
N ALA A 196 -11.59 2.96 -10.80
CA ALA A 196 -10.94 3.44 -9.58
C ALA A 196 -11.42 4.85 -9.20
N SER A 197 -11.54 5.76 -10.18
CA SER A 197 -12.02 7.12 -9.95
C SER A 197 -13.47 7.13 -9.46
N ASP A 198 -14.34 6.34 -10.08
CA ASP A 198 -15.74 6.24 -9.71
C ASP A 198 -15.93 5.69 -8.29
N ALA A 199 -15.19 4.64 -7.92
CA ALA A 199 -15.18 4.10 -6.57
C ALA A 199 -14.70 5.12 -5.53
N ILE A 200 -13.59 5.84 -5.81
CA ILE A 200 -13.07 6.90 -4.93
C ILE A 200 -14.10 8.02 -4.73
N LEU A 201 -14.80 8.42 -5.77
CA LEU A 201 -15.84 9.44 -5.69
C LEU A 201 -17.07 8.98 -4.90
N GLU A 202 -17.28 7.66 -4.77
CA GLU A 202 -18.37 7.10 -3.98
C GLU A 202 -18.03 7.01 -2.48
N PHE A 203 -16.88 6.40 -2.10
CA PHE A 203 -16.52 6.24 -0.68
C PHE A 203 -15.74 7.43 -0.07
N LYS A 204 -15.22 8.33 -0.89
CA LYS A 204 -14.69 9.67 -0.57
C LYS A 204 -13.65 9.67 0.57
N PRO A 205 -12.47 9.06 0.38
CA PRO A 205 -11.39 9.18 1.37
C PRO A 205 -10.87 10.63 1.40
N ALA A 206 -10.31 11.07 2.53
CA ALA A 206 -9.71 12.40 2.59
C ALA A 206 -8.44 12.50 1.71
N ILE A 207 -7.63 11.43 1.69
CA ILE A 207 -6.42 11.33 0.90
C ILE A 207 -6.43 10.01 0.12
N VAL A 208 -6.06 10.03 -1.17
CA VAL A 208 -5.88 8.82 -1.96
C VAL A 208 -4.51 8.78 -2.63
N TYR A 209 -3.88 7.61 -2.57
CA TYR A 209 -2.66 7.26 -3.28
C TYR A 209 -2.99 6.22 -4.36
N PRO A 210 -2.89 6.56 -5.65
CA PRO A 210 -2.80 5.52 -6.67
C PRO A 210 -1.49 4.76 -6.46
N PHE A 211 -1.59 3.45 -6.28
CA PHE A 211 -0.45 2.54 -6.16
C PHE A 211 -0.71 1.30 -7.01
N HIS A 212 0.25 0.40 -7.16
CA HIS A 212 0.07 -0.82 -7.96
C HIS A 212 -0.58 -0.55 -9.33
N PHE A 213 -0.06 0.44 -10.06
CA PHE A 213 -0.65 0.89 -11.33
C PHE A 213 0.17 0.50 -12.59
N ARG A 214 1.00 -0.56 -12.50
CA ARG A 214 1.67 -1.17 -13.65
C ARG A 214 0.94 -2.44 -14.07
N GLY A 215 0.22 -2.37 -15.17
CA GLY A 215 -0.42 -3.52 -15.79
C GLY A 215 0.36 -4.05 -17.00
N GLN A 216 -0.29 -4.91 -17.79
CA GLN A 216 0.30 -5.52 -18.99
C GLN A 216 0.64 -4.46 -20.06
N GLY A 217 -0.15 -3.38 -20.16
CA GLY A 217 0.05 -2.26 -21.09
C GLY A 217 1.06 -1.22 -20.64
N GLY A 218 1.71 -1.39 -19.48
CA GLY A 218 2.58 -0.40 -18.86
C GLY A 218 1.96 0.27 -17.65
N LEU A 219 2.34 1.51 -17.36
CA LEU A 219 1.80 2.30 -16.25
C LEU A 219 0.46 2.90 -16.64
N ALA A 220 -0.54 2.81 -15.76
CA ALA A 220 -1.77 3.60 -15.90
C ALA A 220 -1.46 5.09 -15.73
N ASP A 221 -2.24 5.96 -16.39
CA ASP A 221 -2.09 7.42 -16.30
C ASP A 221 -2.69 7.95 -14.99
N VAL A 222 -1.87 8.00 -13.95
CA VAL A 222 -2.30 8.47 -12.63
C VAL A 222 -2.56 9.99 -12.59
N GLU A 223 -2.04 10.76 -13.56
CA GLU A 223 -2.39 12.18 -13.71
C GLU A 223 -3.82 12.32 -14.25
N GLU A 224 -4.24 11.45 -15.17
CA GLU A 224 -5.63 11.36 -15.62
C GLU A 224 -6.55 10.99 -14.45
N PHE A 225 -6.21 9.96 -13.67
CA PHE A 225 -6.94 9.61 -12.44
C PHE A 225 -7.13 10.83 -11.52
N LYS A 226 -6.05 11.56 -11.24
CA LYS A 226 -6.09 12.77 -10.42
C LYS A 226 -6.99 13.85 -11.03
N SER A 227 -6.91 14.03 -12.34
CA SER A 227 -7.74 15.02 -13.05
C SER A 227 -9.23 14.69 -12.92
N ILE A 228 -9.62 13.42 -13.10
CA ILE A 228 -11.01 12.96 -12.96
C ILE A 228 -11.51 13.21 -11.54
N VAL A 229 -10.79 12.69 -10.53
CA VAL A 229 -11.21 12.83 -9.13
C VAL A 229 -11.33 14.30 -8.71
N ASN A 230 -10.33 15.14 -9.04
CA ASN A 230 -10.32 16.54 -8.63
C ASN A 230 -11.32 17.42 -9.40
N SER A 231 -11.77 17.00 -10.60
CA SER A 231 -12.83 17.71 -11.34
C SER A 231 -14.18 17.56 -10.66
N GLU A 232 -14.44 16.42 -10.05
CA GLU A 232 -15.71 16.06 -9.42
C GLU A 232 -15.72 16.37 -7.91
N ASN A 233 -14.59 16.19 -7.22
CA ASN A 233 -14.49 16.43 -5.78
C ASN A 233 -13.11 16.96 -5.39
N LYS A 234 -13.04 18.25 -5.06
CA LYS A 234 -11.79 18.91 -4.65
C LYS A 234 -11.38 18.66 -3.19
N ASP A 235 -12.30 18.09 -2.40
CA ASP A 235 -12.01 17.77 -0.99
C ASP A 235 -11.23 16.47 -0.86
N ILE A 236 -11.09 15.69 -1.95
CA ILE A 236 -10.25 14.49 -1.99
C ILE A 236 -8.85 14.89 -2.45
N GLU A 237 -7.86 14.75 -1.58
CA GLU A 237 -6.46 15.00 -1.93
C GLU A 237 -5.86 13.78 -2.66
N VAL A 238 -5.57 13.90 -3.96
CA VAL A 238 -4.87 12.86 -4.72
C VAL A 238 -3.37 13.09 -4.65
N ARG A 239 -2.65 12.18 -3.96
CA ARG A 239 -1.20 12.23 -3.79
C ARG A 239 -0.50 11.28 -4.74
N LEU A 240 0.11 11.82 -5.78
CA LEU A 240 0.96 11.04 -6.69
C LEU A 240 2.36 10.86 -6.09
N ARG A 241 2.84 9.61 -6.08
CA ARG A 241 4.17 9.26 -5.58
C ARG A 241 4.89 8.35 -6.57
N ASN A 242 6.21 8.31 -6.47
CA ASN A 242 7.01 7.47 -7.35
C ASN A 242 7.05 6.03 -6.84
N TRP A 243 6.11 5.21 -7.31
CA TRP A 243 6.05 3.77 -7.02
C TRP A 243 6.96 2.93 -7.95
N TYR A 244 7.63 3.55 -8.90
CA TYR A 244 8.50 2.89 -9.87
C TYR A 244 9.79 3.67 -10.04
N PRO A 245 10.63 3.77 -8.97
CA PRO A 245 11.89 4.50 -9.05
C PRO A 245 12.78 3.87 -10.11
N SER A 246 13.42 4.71 -10.93
CA SER A 246 14.46 4.28 -11.86
C SER A 246 15.66 3.74 -11.06
N ASN A 247 16.15 2.56 -11.40
CA ASN A 247 17.34 1.95 -10.79
C ASN A 247 18.61 2.75 -11.10
#